data_0d94598d233656416fa9043da7f23168
#
_entry.id   0d94598d233656416fa9043da7f23168
#
_cell.length_a   1.000
_cell.length_b   1.000
_cell.length_c   1.000
_cell.angle_alpha   90.00
_cell.angle_beta   90.00
_cell.angle_gamma   90.00
#
_symmetry.space_group_name_H-M   'P 1'
#
loop_
_entity.id
_entity.type
_entity.pdbx_description
1 polymer ?
#
loop_
_entity_poly.entity_id
_entity_poly.type
_entity_poly.pdbx_seq_one_letter_code
_entity_poly.pdbx_strand_id
1 'polypeptide(L)'
;MYNTIIDKKASTLGEIIVTLFEHCNLACSFCSQNHNSFEGVESIPEKYFAIKSVYENLRSQNKEQFSFHFMGGEILSDSVSNQILSKIESLILRCQKSFENSEFLITSNMIWSDKDRVKQMLDRLEIKLAVSYDPAGRFNTTQLEQFMSNVEYFKDYITTVNIILTAPNIYKFLGNDITGFDYLYNNFNIYFDYYTPEKNASINCPTDVELLDIFKYLSSNYTKVAPINKYLSGDTRKNLTCQRTKVIAANGEIGHCNLLVGGNYRALAHDSRDKMEAKWIEGFNCLMCDYFDRCGLGCFQENHILPEKSTMEHCWIKDYWKWLDGTYN
;
A
#
# COMPACT_ATOMS: atom_id res chain seq x y z
N MET A 1 22.76 -9.88 -19.21
CA MET A 1 23.44 -10.52 -18.07
C MET A 1 22.76 -10.25 -16.71
N TYR A 2 21.84 -9.27 -16.61
CA TYR A 2 21.10 -8.95 -15.36
C TYR A 2 19.98 -9.92 -15.00
N ASN A 3 19.49 -10.74 -15.95
CA ASN A 3 18.33 -11.63 -15.75
C ASN A 3 18.65 -12.91 -14.93
N THR A 4 19.89 -13.18 -14.60
CA THR A 4 20.31 -14.42 -13.89
C THR A 4 20.64 -14.22 -12.41
N ILE A 5 20.70 -12.98 -11.93
CA ILE A 5 21.17 -12.68 -10.56
C ILE A 5 20.00 -12.62 -9.55
N ILE A 6 18.78 -12.38 -10.03
CA ILE A 6 17.60 -12.38 -9.16
C ILE A 6 16.93 -13.73 -9.29
N ASP A 7 17.14 -14.61 -8.32
CA ASP A 7 16.46 -15.92 -8.27
C ASP A 7 14.95 -15.69 -8.20
N LYS A 8 14.30 -15.84 -9.35
CA LYS A 8 12.88 -15.60 -9.59
C LYS A 8 12.01 -16.75 -9.04
N LYS A 9 12.12 -17.12 -7.77
CA LYS A 9 10.98 -17.69 -7.08
C LYS A 9 9.96 -16.55 -6.82
N ALA A 10 9.44 -16.03 -7.91
CA ALA A 10 8.40 -15.04 -7.89
C ALA A 10 7.24 -15.59 -7.05
N SER A 11 6.75 -14.82 -6.07
CA SER A 11 5.51 -15.12 -5.35
C SER A 11 4.44 -15.53 -6.37
N THR A 12 3.73 -16.63 -6.10
CA THR A 12 2.59 -17.08 -6.92
C THR A 12 1.39 -16.13 -6.78
N LEU A 13 1.45 -15.16 -5.88
CA LEU A 13 0.40 -14.18 -5.65
C LEU A 13 0.47 -13.05 -6.70
N GLY A 14 -0.67 -12.78 -7.34
CA GLY A 14 -0.93 -11.56 -8.12
C GLY A 14 -1.82 -10.61 -7.32
N GLU A 15 -1.49 -9.32 -7.30
CA GLU A 15 -2.26 -8.30 -6.60
C GLU A 15 -2.81 -7.30 -7.62
N ILE A 16 -4.09 -7.01 -7.55
CA ILE A 16 -4.78 -6.09 -8.46
C ILE A 16 -5.48 -5.02 -7.63
N ILE A 17 -4.98 -3.81 -7.70
CA ILE A 17 -5.56 -2.65 -7.03
C ILE A 17 -6.45 -1.91 -8.02
N VAL A 18 -7.69 -1.65 -7.65
CA VAL A 18 -8.69 -1.00 -8.50
C VAL A 18 -9.18 0.27 -7.83
N THR A 19 -8.76 1.43 -8.33
CA THR A 19 -9.30 2.71 -7.89
C THR A 19 -10.60 2.96 -8.65
N LEU A 20 -11.71 3.06 -7.91
CA LEU A 20 -13.05 3.21 -8.49
C LEU A 20 -13.36 4.68 -8.80
N PHE A 21 -13.03 5.59 -7.89
CA PHE A 21 -13.16 7.05 -7.97
C PHE A 21 -12.25 7.68 -6.92
N GLU A 22 -12.13 9.02 -6.89
CA GLU A 22 -11.23 9.71 -5.98
C GLU A 22 -11.93 10.47 -4.84
N HIS A 23 -13.26 10.57 -4.85
CA HIS A 23 -14.01 11.25 -3.79
C HIS A 23 -13.77 10.63 -2.41
N CYS A 24 -13.43 11.47 -1.42
CA CYS A 24 -13.15 11.06 -0.05
C CYS A 24 -13.75 12.06 0.94
N ASN A 25 -14.19 11.56 2.08
CA ASN A 25 -14.66 12.36 3.20
C ASN A 25 -13.53 12.93 4.09
N LEU A 26 -12.28 12.58 3.77
CA LEU A 26 -11.07 13.12 4.38
C LEU A 26 -10.22 13.85 3.34
N ALA A 27 -9.38 14.79 3.81
CA ALA A 27 -8.42 15.54 3.00
C ALA A 27 -7.01 15.40 3.59
N CYS A 28 -6.49 14.16 3.60
CA CYS A 28 -5.18 13.87 4.17
C CYS A 28 -4.07 14.60 3.41
N SER A 29 -3.18 15.30 4.13
CA SER A 29 -2.12 16.13 3.54
C SER A 29 -1.10 15.37 2.69
N PHE A 30 -1.05 14.06 2.86
CA PHE A 30 -0.13 13.16 2.16
C PHE A 30 -0.79 12.40 1.00
N CYS A 31 -2.10 12.57 0.78
CA CYS A 31 -2.84 11.83 -0.24
C CYS A 31 -2.80 12.56 -1.58
N SER A 32 -2.58 11.80 -2.65
CA SER A 32 -2.50 12.30 -4.03
C SER A 32 -3.86 12.44 -4.73
N GLN A 33 -4.93 11.93 -4.13
CA GLN A 33 -6.24 11.88 -4.77
C GLN A 33 -6.97 13.22 -4.73
N ASN A 34 -7.80 13.46 -5.75
CA ASN A 34 -8.74 14.59 -5.77
C ASN A 34 -10.00 14.26 -4.95
N HIS A 35 -9.96 14.58 -3.67
CA HIS A 35 -10.99 14.24 -2.69
C HIS A 35 -12.43 14.69 -3.03
N ASN A 36 -12.60 15.60 -3.98
CA ASN A 36 -13.91 16.11 -4.38
C ASN A 36 -14.44 15.50 -5.69
N SER A 37 -13.71 14.59 -6.30
CA SER A 37 -14.04 14.06 -7.62
C SER A 37 -14.72 12.69 -7.56
N PHE A 38 -15.91 12.60 -8.14
CA PHE A 38 -16.59 11.35 -8.51
C PHE A 38 -16.24 10.90 -9.94
N GLU A 39 -15.18 11.42 -10.51
CA GLU A 39 -14.70 10.95 -11.81
C GLU A 39 -14.46 9.44 -11.78
N GLY A 40 -14.87 8.76 -12.82
CA GLY A 40 -14.77 7.29 -12.93
C GLY A 40 -16.00 6.51 -12.45
N VAL A 41 -16.94 7.12 -11.73
CA VAL A 41 -18.14 6.43 -11.20
C VAL A 41 -18.98 5.81 -12.32
N GLU A 42 -19.14 6.49 -13.45
CA GLU A 42 -19.93 5.97 -14.57
C GLU A 42 -19.23 4.78 -15.27
N SER A 43 -17.92 4.72 -15.22
CA SER A 43 -17.12 3.64 -15.81
C SER A 43 -16.88 2.45 -14.86
N ILE A 44 -17.49 2.43 -13.67
CA ILE A 44 -17.30 1.32 -12.72
C ILE A 44 -17.65 -0.04 -13.34
N PRO A 45 -18.78 -0.23 -14.06
CA PRO A 45 -19.10 -1.51 -14.66
C PRO A 45 -18.10 -1.97 -15.71
N GLU A 46 -17.55 -1.03 -16.50
CA GLU A 46 -16.58 -1.28 -17.57
C GLU A 46 -15.18 -1.65 -17.03
N LYS A 47 -14.86 -1.26 -15.79
CA LYS A 47 -13.60 -1.66 -15.13
C LYS A 47 -13.41 -3.18 -15.07
N TYR A 48 -14.50 -3.95 -15.12
CA TYR A 48 -14.43 -5.40 -15.22
C TYR A 48 -13.52 -5.88 -16.36
N PHE A 49 -13.58 -5.24 -17.53
CA PHE A 49 -12.77 -5.67 -18.69
C PHE A 49 -11.28 -5.38 -18.48
N ALA A 50 -10.96 -4.24 -17.88
CA ALA A 50 -9.59 -3.90 -17.50
C ALA A 50 -9.06 -4.89 -16.43
N ILE A 51 -9.86 -5.18 -15.40
CA ILE A 51 -9.55 -6.15 -14.36
C ILE A 51 -9.29 -7.54 -14.97
N LYS A 52 -10.17 -7.99 -15.86
CA LYS A 52 -10.02 -9.28 -16.55
C LYS A 52 -8.73 -9.35 -17.36
N SER A 53 -8.42 -8.31 -18.13
CA SER A 53 -7.18 -8.25 -18.92
C SER A 53 -5.93 -8.31 -18.03
N VAL A 54 -5.93 -7.59 -16.92
CA VAL A 54 -4.82 -7.61 -15.94
C VAL A 54 -4.70 -8.98 -15.28
N TYR A 55 -5.81 -9.59 -14.87
CA TYR A 55 -5.84 -10.92 -14.29
C TYR A 55 -5.25 -11.97 -15.24
N GLU A 56 -5.70 -11.99 -16.50
CA GLU A 56 -5.20 -12.91 -17.53
C GLU A 56 -3.69 -12.70 -17.79
N ASN A 57 -3.24 -11.46 -17.82
CA ASN A 57 -1.82 -11.13 -17.97
C ASN A 57 -0.99 -11.66 -16.80
N LEU A 58 -1.41 -11.43 -15.56
CA LEU A 58 -0.71 -11.95 -14.38
C LEU A 58 -0.73 -13.49 -14.33
N ARG A 59 -1.84 -14.11 -14.71
CA ARG A 59 -1.97 -15.57 -14.80
C ARG A 59 -0.98 -16.15 -15.81
N SER A 60 -0.78 -15.50 -16.95
CA SER A 60 0.23 -15.89 -17.94
C SER A 60 1.66 -15.79 -17.42
N GLN A 61 1.90 -15.05 -16.34
CA GLN A 61 3.17 -14.93 -15.62
C GLN A 61 3.28 -15.93 -14.45
N ASN A 62 2.51 -17.01 -14.46
CA ASN A 62 2.47 -18.05 -13.43
C ASN A 62 2.01 -17.56 -12.05
N LYS A 63 1.11 -16.55 -12.00
CA LYS A 63 0.38 -16.22 -10.79
C LYS A 63 -0.81 -17.17 -10.65
N GLU A 64 -0.99 -17.75 -9.46
CA GLU A 64 -1.99 -18.77 -9.17
C GLU A 64 -3.02 -18.33 -8.12
N GLN A 65 -2.64 -17.40 -7.26
CA GLN A 65 -3.49 -16.79 -6.24
C GLN A 65 -3.61 -15.30 -6.51
N PHE A 66 -4.78 -14.73 -6.24
CA PHE A 66 -5.03 -13.32 -6.54
C PHE A 66 -5.66 -12.60 -5.35
N SER A 67 -5.23 -11.36 -5.13
CA SER A 67 -5.86 -10.44 -4.19
C SER A 67 -6.33 -9.20 -4.95
N PHE A 68 -7.62 -8.90 -4.83
CA PHE A 68 -8.25 -7.73 -5.45
C PHE A 68 -8.55 -6.70 -4.37
N HIS A 69 -7.93 -5.55 -4.46
CA HIS A 69 -8.14 -4.43 -3.56
C HIS A 69 -8.97 -3.35 -4.25
N PHE A 70 -10.23 -3.24 -3.89
CA PHE A 70 -11.06 -2.14 -4.35
C PHE A 70 -10.87 -0.94 -3.44
N MET A 71 -10.48 0.17 -4.02
CA MET A 71 -10.29 1.42 -3.32
C MET A 71 -10.86 2.59 -4.11
N GLY A 72 -10.97 3.70 -3.44
CA GLY A 72 -11.35 4.96 -4.03
C GLY A 72 -10.71 6.06 -3.21
N GLY A 73 -11.35 7.22 -3.10
CA GLY A 73 -11.13 8.07 -1.95
C GLY A 73 -11.64 7.34 -0.70
N GLU A 74 -12.97 7.29 -0.51
CA GLU A 74 -13.58 6.43 0.51
C GLU A 74 -14.89 5.82 -0.04
N ILE A 75 -14.84 4.53 -0.34
CA ILE A 75 -15.97 3.79 -0.94
C ILE A 75 -17.18 3.72 0.01
N LEU A 76 -16.92 3.58 1.30
CA LEU A 76 -17.93 3.35 2.32
C LEU A 76 -18.45 4.64 2.96
N SER A 77 -17.97 5.81 2.52
CA SER A 77 -18.41 7.11 3.01
C SER A 77 -19.92 7.29 2.95
N ASP A 78 -20.50 7.94 3.95
CA ASP A 78 -21.92 8.29 4.01
C ASP A 78 -22.37 9.19 2.83
N SER A 79 -21.43 9.88 2.16
CA SER A 79 -21.69 10.69 0.96
C SER A 79 -21.81 9.86 -0.33
N VAL A 80 -21.43 8.59 -0.33
CA VAL A 80 -21.55 7.71 -1.49
C VAL A 80 -23.00 7.19 -1.57
N SER A 81 -23.67 7.50 -2.67
CA SER A 81 -25.09 7.13 -2.86
C SER A 81 -25.27 5.60 -3.02
N ASN A 82 -26.45 5.11 -2.65
CA ASN A 82 -26.81 3.70 -2.84
C ASN A 82 -26.70 3.26 -4.31
N GLN A 83 -26.95 4.17 -5.27
CA GLN A 83 -26.78 3.88 -6.69
C GLN A 83 -25.31 3.58 -7.05
N ILE A 84 -24.38 4.35 -6.49
CA ILE A 84 -22.95 4.11 -6.70
C ILE A 84 -22.54 2.80 -6.04
N LEU A 85 -22.97 2.56 -4.79
CA LEU A 85 -22.70 1.30 -4.09
C LEU A 85 -23.21 0.09 -4.87
N SER A 86 -24.41 0.16 -5.44
CA SER A 86 -24.95 -0.93 -6.28
C SER A 86 -24.12 -1.20 -7.53
N LYS A 87 -23.52 -0.19 -8.17
CA LYS A 87 -22.57 -0.37 -9.27
C LYS A 87 -21.30 -1.11 -8.78
N ILE A 88 -20.77 -0.72 -7.61
CA ILE A 88 -19.59 -1.33 -7.01
C ILE A 88 -19.85 -2.79 -6.64
N GLU A 89 -20.97 -3.07 -5.96
CA GLU A 89 -21.36 -4.43 -5.61
C GLU A 89 -21.52 -5.32 -6.85
N SER A 90 -22.16 -4.80 -7.89
CA SER A 90 -22.31 -5.52 -9.16
C SER A 90 -20.97 -5.86 -9.81
N LEU A 91 -20.00 -4.94 -9.76
CA LEU A 91 -18.65 -5.18 -10.26
C LEU A 91 -17.96 -6.27 -9.45
N ILE A 92 -17.98 -6.16 -8.11
CA ILE A 92 -17.31 -7.12 -7.21
C ILE A 92 -17.92 -8.53 -7.40
N LEU A 93 -19.24 -8.67 -7.39
CA LEU A 93 -19.93 -9.94 -7.61
C LEU A 93 -19.58 -10.56 -8.98
N ARG A 94 -19.43 -9.72 -10.01
CA ARG A 94 -19.01 -10.18 -11.33
C ARG A 94 -17.57 -10.69 -11.31
N CYS A 95 -16.68 -10.01 -10.60
CA CYS A 95 -15.29 -10.44 -10.42
C CYS A 95 -15.22 -11.75 -9.63
N GLN A 96 -15.94 -11.88 -8.53
CA GLN A 96 -16.00 -13.10 -7.71
C GLN A 96 -16.45 -14.34 -8.51
N LYS A 97 -17.41 -14.15 -9.41
CA LYS A 97 -17.88 -15.23 -10.30
C LYS A 97 -16.88 -15.60 -11.39
N SER A 98 -15.97 -14.72 -11.73
CA SER A 98 -15.08 -14.87 -12.90
C SER A 98 -13.66 -15.26 -12.56
N PHE A 99 -13.21 -15.00 -11.34
CA PHE A 99 -11.79 -15.16 -10.95
C PHE A 99 -11.68 -16.17 -9.80
N GLU A 100 -11.16 -17.33 -10.12
CA GLU A 100 -10.93 -18.42 -9.16
C GLU A 100 -9.72 -18.12 -8.26
N ASN A 101 -9.67 -18.75 -7.08
CA ASN A 101 -8.58 -18.63 -6.11
C ASN A 101 -8.24 -17.16 -5.76
N SER A 102 -9.29 -16.35 -5.57
CA SER A 102 -9.16 -14.91 -5.39
C SER A 102 -9.74 -14.46 -4.06
N GLU A 103 -9.05 -13.53 -3.41
CA GLU A 103 -9.50 -12.79 -2.25
C GLU A 103 -9.91 -11.38 -2.67
N PHE A 104 -10.96 -10.85 -2.05
CA PHE A 104 -11.50 -9.54 -2.38
C PHE A 104 -11.55 -8.66 -1.14
N LEU A 105 -10.98 -7.46 -1.25
CA LEU A 105 -10.83 -6.51 -0.15
C LEU A 105 -11.35 -5.14 -0.56
N ILE A 106 -11.93 -4.41 0.39
CA ILE A 106 -12.16 -2.96 0.27
C ILE A 106 -11.18 -2.24 1.19
N THR A 107 -10.50 -1.22 0.67
CA THR A 107 -9.68 -0.32 1.48
C THR A 107 -10.54 0.82 2.01
N SER A 108 -10.49 1.06 3.33
CA SER A 108 -11.31 2.06 4.01
C SER A 108 -10.52 2.86 5.06
N ASN A 109 -10.88 4.13 5.21
CA ASN A 109 -10.44 4.97 6.32
C ASN A 109 -11.28 4.81 7.59
N MET A 110 -12.35 4.01 7.55
CA MET A 110 -13.27 3.71 8.65
C MET A 110 -14.01 4.92 9.23
N ILE A 111 -14.10 6.05 8.50
CA ILE A 111 -14.80 7.27 8.95
C ILE A 111 -16.15 7.38 8.21
N TRP A 112 -17.13 6.67 8.71
CA TRP A 112 -18.51 6.66 8.26
C TRP A 112 -19.43 6.22 9.41
N SER A 113 -20.73 6.60 9.35
CA SER A 113 -21.67 6.46 10.45
C SER A 113 -22.64 5.30 10.27
N ASP A 114 -23.00 4.97 9.04
CA ASP A 114 -24.02 3.94 8.71
C ASP A 114 -23.41 2.52 8.77
N LYS A 115 -23.24 2.02 10.00
CA LYS A 115 -22.67 0.68 10.26
C LYS A 115 -23.53 -0.44 9.67
N ASP A 116 -24.84 -0.30 9.70
CA ASP A 116 -25.75 -1.34 9.22
C ASP A 116 -25.67 -1.49 7.70
N ARG A 117 -25.63 -0.38 6.97
CA ARG A 117 -25.42 -0.37 5.53
C ARG A 117 -24.12 -1.06 5.13
N VAL A 118 -23.02 -0.67 5.79
CA VAL A 118 -21.70 -1.23 5.51
C VAL A 118 -21.68 -2.72 5.84
N LYS A 119 -22.19 -3.12 7.00
CA LYS A 119 -22.27 -4.52 7.41
C LYS A 119 -23.05 -5.37 6.40
N GLN A 120 -24.24 -4.92 6.00
CA GLN A 120 -25.05 -5.62 5.00
C GLN A 120 -24.32 -5.78 3.64
N MET A 121 -23.56 -4.76 3.22
CA MET A 121 -22.74 -4.84 2.02
C MET A 121 -21.63 -5.88 2.14
N LEU A 122 -20.86 -5.86 3.25
CA LEU A 122 -19.77 -6.80 3.49
C LEU A 122 -20.29 -8.25 3.60
N ASP A 123 -21.39 -8.47 4.33
CA ASP A 123 -22.04 -9.79 4.45
C ASP A 123 -22.50 -10.33 3.10
N ARG A 124 -23.17 -9.49 2.29
CA ARG A 124 -23.69 -9.89 0.96
C ARG A 124 -22.58 -10.22 -0.03
N LEU A 125 -21.46 -9.50 0.03
CA LEU A 125 -20.33 -9.69 -0.85
C LEU A 125 -19.31 -10.70 -0.31
N GLU A 126 -19.43 -11.13 0.95
CA GLU A 126 -18.45 -12.00 1.63
C GLU A 126 -17.01 -11.49 1.51
N ILE A 127 -16.83 -10.18 1.63
CA ILE A 127 -15.52 -9.51 1.47
C ILE A 127 -14.97 -8.98 2.80
N LYS A 128 -13.67 -8.70 2.79
CA LYS A 128 -12.93 -8.19 3.95
C LYS A 128 -12.49 -6.74 3.76
N LEU A 129 -12.00 -6.14 4.83
CA LEU A 129 -11.49 -4.77 4.88
C LEU A 129 -9.97 -4.76 5.05
N ALA A 130 -9.32 -3.91 4.28
CA ALA A 130 -8.00 -3.38 4.57
C ALA A 130 -8.18 -1.95 5.06
N VAL A 131 -7.78 -1.63 6.29
CA VAL A 131 -8.05 -0.32 6.89
C VAL A 131 -6.81 0.54 6.96
N SER A 132 -6.97 1.85 6.84
CA SER A 132 -5.85 2.79 6.87
C SER A 132 -5.85 3.54 8.20
N TYR A 133 -4.77 3.36 8.98
CA TYR A 133 -4.54 4.08 10.23
C TYR A 133 -3.29 4.94 10.12
N ASP A 134 -3.43 6.24 10.31
CA ASP A 134 -2.28 7.17 10.35
C ASP A 134 -2.45 8.09 11.54
N PRO A 135 -1.64 7.97 12.58
CA PRO A 135 -1.78 8.73 13.83
C PRO A 135 -1.51 10.24 13.65
N ALA A 136 -0.89 10.62 12.54
CA ALA A 136 -0.68 12.02 12.19
C ALA A 136 -1.19 12.32 10.77
N GLY A 137 -1.86 13.45 10.61
CA GLY A 137 -2.27 13.96 9.29
C GLY A 137 -3.52 13.33 8.66
N ARG A 138 -4.13 12.29 9.30
CA ARG A 138 -5.38 11.70 8.83
C ARG A 138 -6.57 12.08 9.71
N PHE A 139 -6.46 11.91 11.03
CA PHE A 139 -7.58 12.03 11.95
C PHE A 139 -7.42 13.21 12.91
N ASN A 140 -8.51 13.92 13.16
CA ASN A 140 -8.68 14.67 14.40
C ASN A 140 -9.13 13.73 15.55
N THR A 141 -9.25 14.22 16.77
CA THR A 141 -9.60 13.41 17.95
C THR A 141 -10.94 12.68 17.78
N THR A 142 -11.99 13.36 17.32
CA THR A 142 -13.32 12.77 17.11
C THR A 142 -13.29 11.69 16.01
N GLN A 143 -12.54 11.94 14.94
CA GLN A 143 -12.37 10.96 13.86
C GLN A 143 -11.58 9.74 14.33
N LEU A 144 -10.57 9.91 15.17
CA LEU A 144 -9.83 8.78 15.74
C LEU A 144 -10.74 7.93 16.66
N GLU A 145 -11.59 8.55 17.47
CA GLU A 145 -12.58 7.85 18.29
C GLU A 145 -13.57 7.07 17.40
N GLN A 146 -14.06 7.70 16.34
CA GLN A 146 -14.95 7.02 15.38
C GLN A 146 -14.25 5.86 14.66
N PHE A 147 -13.00 6.06 14.23
CA PHE A 147 -12.16 5.00 13.66
C PHE A 147 -12.07 3.80 14.60
N MET A 148 -11.65 4.00 15.84
CA MET A 148 -11.51 2.93 16.83
C MET A 148 -12.83 2.23 17.13
N SER A 149 -13.94 2.99 17.23
CA SER A 149 -15.29 2.42 17.39
C SER A 149 -15.73 1.56 16.21
N ASN A 150 -15.39 1.97 14.98
CA ASN A 150 -15.70 1.19 13.78
C ASN A 150 -14.79 -0.04 13.67
N VAL A 151 -13.51 0.10 13.98
CA VAL A 151 -12.55 -1.03 14.00
C VAL A 151 -13.03 -2.12 14.97
N GLU A 152 -13.43 -1.77 16.19
CA GLU A 152 -13.96 -2.75 17.16
C GLU A 152 -15.24 -3.43 16.65
N TYR A 153 -16.17 -2.66 16.08
CA TYR A 153 -17.44 -3.20 15.56
C TYR A 153 -17.22 -4.15 14.37
N PHE A 154 -16.25 -3.85 13.49
CA PHE A 154 -15.97 -4.61 12.27
C PHE A 154 -14.74 -5.51 12.38
N LYS A 155 -14.25 -5.82 13.57
CA LYS A 155 -13.00 -6.57 13.77
C LYS A 155 -12.92 -7.88 12.98
N ASP A 156 -14.03 -8.61 12.86
CA ASP A 156 -14.08 -9.89 12.15
C ASP A 156 -14.00 -9.74 10.62
N TYR A 157 -14.17 -8.53 10.10
CA TYR A 157 -14.03 -8.22 8.67
C TYR A 157 -12.65 -7.68 8.33
N ILE A 158 -11.89 -7.18 9.29
CA ILE A 158 -10.59 -6.54 9.06
C ILE A 158 -9.50 -7.61 8.96
N THR A 159 -8.74 -7.57 7.86
CA THR A 159 -7.58 -8.45 7.64
C THR A 159 -6.26 -7.74 7.89
N THR A 160 -6.18 -6.46 7.53
CA THR A 160 -4.93 -5.69 7.54
C THR A 160 -5.17 -4.25 7.93
N VAL A 161 -4.26 -3.70 8.70
CA VAL A 161 -4.16 -2.27 8.98
C VAL A 161 -2.92 -1.72 8.30
N ASN A 162 -3.11 -0.76 7.39
CA ASN A 162 -2.03 -0.11 6.64
C ASN A 162 -1.69 1.25 7.26
N ILE A 163 -0.41 1.54 7.37
CA ILE A 163 0.14 2.77 7.92
C ILE A 163 1.17 3.33 6.94
N ILE A 164 1.06 4.59 6.57
CA ILE A 164 2.03 5.22 5.67
C ILE A 164 3.15 5.84 6.48
N LEU A 165 4.40 5.54 6.13
CA LEU A 165 5.61 6.10 6.77
C LEU A 165 5.86 7.54 6.30
N THR A 166 4.96 8.46 6.65
CA THR A 166 5.21 9.90 6.54
C THR A 166 6.08 10.39 7.69
N ALA A 167 6.83 11.48 7.52
CA ALA A 167 7.61 12.06 8.60
C ALA A 167 6.77 12.36 9.86
N PRO A 168 5.55 12.96 9.76
CA PRO A 168 4.68 13.15 10.93
C PRO A 168 4.28 11.84 11.63
N ASN A 169 3.97 10.77 10.87
CA ASN A 169 3.66 9.47 11.47
C ASN A 169 4.88 8.90 12.20
N ILE A 170 6.06 8.97 11.60
CA ILE A 170 7.31 8.51 12.21
C ILE A 170 7.54 9.22 13.55
N TYR A 171 7.37 10.54 13.61
CA TYR A 171 7.51 11.29 14.88
C TYR A 171 6.53 10.83 15.95
N LYS A 172 5.29 10.51 15.59
CA LYS A 172 4.30 9.97 16.51
C LYS A 172 4.73 8.61 17.08
N PHE A 173 5.22 7.71 16.24
CA PHE A 173 5.72 6.41 16.67
C PHE A 173 6.94 6.52 17.57
N LEU A 174 7.95 7.29 17.16
CA LEU A 174 9.17 7.48 17.96
C LEU A 174 8.89 8.20 19.28
N GLY A 175 7.90 9.11 19.31
CA GLY A 175 7.43 9.79 20.52
C GLY A 175 6.48 8.97 21.38
N ASN A 176 6.14 7.73 20.98
CA ASN A 176 5.14 6.88 21.64
C ASN A 176 3.76 7.53 21.82
N ASP A 177 3.40 8.44 20.89
CA ASP A 177 2.10 9.14 20.84
C ASP A 177 1.21 8.52 19.76
N ILE A 178 0.85 7.25 19.95
CA ILE A 178 0.18 6.37 18.98
C ILE A 178 -1.09 5.74 19.57
N THR A 179 -2.06 6.58 19.92
CA THR A 179 -3.32 6.17 20.56
C THR A 179 -4.00 5.03 19.79
N GLY A 180 -4.25 3.92 20.47
CA GLY A 180 -4.95 2.74 19.92
C GLY A 180 -4.06 1.79 19.13
N PHE A 181 -2.80 2.11 18.87
CA PHE A 181 -1.92 1.26 18.05
C PHE A 181 -1.66 -0.12 18.67
N ASP A 182 -1.47 -0.20 20.00
CA ASP A 182 -1.27 -1.48 20.68
C ASP A 182 -2.47 -2.41 20.51
N TYR A 183 -3.69 -1.85 20.53
CA TYR A 183 -4.89 -2.64 20.23
C TYR A 183 -4.85 -3.17 18.79
N LEU A 184 -4.51 -2.32 17.81
CA LEU A 184 -4.39 -2.70 16.41
C LEU A 184 -3.32 -3.78 16.22
N TYR A 185 -2.15 -3.60 16.82
CA TYR A 185 -1.01 -4.53 16.74
C TYR A 185 -1.34 -5.92 17.30
N ASN A 186 -2.11 -5.97 18.39
CA ASN A 186 -2.46 -7.23 19.03
C ASN A 186 -3.59 -8.00 18.32
N ASN A 187 -4.40 -7.32 17.51
CA ASN A 187 -5.60 -7.92 16.89
C ASN A 187 -5.52 -8.10 15.38
N PHE A 188 -4.63 -7.38 14.68
CA PHE A 188 -4.61 -7.36 13.21
C PHE A 188 -3.20 -7.50 12.64
N ASN A 189 -3.13 -7.84 11.36
CA ASN A 189 -1.90 -7.75 10.59
C ASN A 189 -1.60 -6.29 10.28
N ILE A 190 -0.46 -5.78 10.74
CA ILE A 190 -0.04 -4.41 10.48
C ILE A 190 0.95 -4.36 9.32
N TYR A 191 0.74 -3.42 8.43
CA TYR A 191 1.61 -3.18 7.28
C TYR A 191 2.03 -1.70 7.23
N PHE A 192 3.34 -1.45 7.22
CA PHE A 192 3.91 -0.12 7.02
C PHE A 192 4.30 0.05 5.56
N ASP A 193 3.67 1.01 4.91
CA ASP A 193 3.95 1.38 3.53
C ASP A 193 4.92 2.57 3.48
N TYR A 194 5.87 2.53 2.54
CA TYR A 194 6.72 3.68 2.27
C TYR A 194 5.89 4.83 1.71
N TYR A 195 6.14 6.03 2.24
CA TYR A 195 5.60 7.23 1.66
C TYR A 195 6.39 7.62 0.43
N THR A 196 5.69 7.82 -0.67
CA THR A 196 6.28 8.36 -1.89
C THR A 196 5.69 9.74 -2.13
N PRO A 197 6.49 10.81 -1.99
CA PRO A 197 5.98 12.17 -2.07
C PRO A 197 5.55 12.52 -3.49
N GLU A 198 4.47 13.26 -3.59
CA GLU A 198 4.20 14.07 -4.78
C GLU A 198 5.16 15.28 -4.82
N LYS A 199 5.33 15.84 -6.05
CA LYS A 199 6.27 16.92 -6.35
C LYS A 199 6.23 18.12 -5.37
N ASN A 200 5.13 18.29 -4.63
CA ASN A 200 4.91 19.42 -3.72
C ASN A 200 4.73 19.04 -2.25
N ALA A 201 4.86 17.77 -1.88
CA ALA A 201 4.59 17.28 -0.53
C ALA A 201 5.86 16.95 0.27
N SER A 202 6.92 17.75 0.13
CA SER A 202 8.21 17.52 0.81
C SER A 202 8.11 17.47 2.35
N ILE A 203 7.12 18.15 2.93
CA ILE A 203 6.92 18.19 4.39
C ILE A 203 6.52 16.84 4.99
N ASN A 204 5.90 15.97 4.20
CA ASN A 204 5.51 14.63 4.63
C ASN A 204 6.59 13.57 4.33
N CYS A 205 7.63 13.94 3.59
CA CYS A 205 8.66 13.00 3.16
C CYS A 205 9.66 12.75 4.28
N PRO A 206 9.81 11.50 4.75
CA PRO A 206 10.81 11.18 5.74
C PRO A 206 12.23 11.29 5.17
N THR A 207 13.17 11.62 6.02
CA THR A 207 14.59 11.53 5.75
C THR A 207 15.09 10.07 5.92
N ASP A 208 16.26 9.76 5.39
CA ASP A 208 16.90 8.45 5.58
C ASP A 208 17.17 8.14 7.05
N VAL A 209 17.49 9.16 7.85
CA VAL A 209 17.69 9.03 9.30
C VAL A 209 16.38 8.65 9.99
N GLU A 210 15.26 9.31 9.66
CA GLU A 210 13.95 9.01 10.22
C GLU A 210 13.48 7.61 9.83
N LEU A 211 13.72 7.18 8.57
CA LEU A 211 13.43 5.81 8.14
C LEU A 211 14.28 4.79 8.90
N LEU A 212 15.55 5.03 9.09
CA LEU A 212 16.43 4.16 9.86
C LEU A 212 15.97 4.06 11.33
N ASP A 213 15.63 5.17 11.95
CA ASP A 213 15.21 5.22 13.36
C ASP A 213 13.87 4.52 13.58
N ILE A 214 12.87 4.74 12.70
CA ILE A 214 11.59 4.04 12.82
C ILE A 214 11.75 2.54 12.60
N PHE A 215 12.58 2.08 11.66
CA PHE A 215 12.79 0.66 11.44
C PHE A 215 13.48 -0.01 12.64
N LYS A 216 14.46 0.64 13.27
CA LYS A 216 15.06 0.19 14.52
C LYS A 216 14.04 0.12 15.67
N TYR A 217 13.23 1.17 15.82
CA TYR A 217 12.17 1.23 16.83
C TYR A 217 11.15 0.10 16.66
N LEU A 218 10.64 -0.09 15.44
CA LEU A 218 9.67 -1.15 15.14
C LEU A 218 10.28 -2.54 15.34
N SER A 219 11.53 -2.75 14.97
CA SER A 219 12.24 -4.02 15.17
C SER A 219 12.41 -4.37 16.64
N SER A 220 12.57 -3.36 17.50
CA SER A 220 12.74 -3.55 18.94
C SER A 220 11.41 -3.75 19.67
N ASN A 221 10.32 -3.18 19.17
CA ASN A 221 9.05 -3.11 19.91
C ASN A 221 7.90 -3.87 19.24
N TYR A 222 7.91 -4.00 17.88
CA TYR A 222 6.78 -4.47 17.09
C TYR A 222 7.19 -5.46 16.00
N THR A 223 7.81 -6.56 16.38
CA THR A 223 8.46 -7.52 15.46
C THR A 223 7.52 -8.22 14.47
N LYS A 224 6.20 -8.23 14.73
CA LYS A 224 5.21 -8.89 13.86
C LYS A 224 4.76 -8.02 12.69
N VAL A 225 5.04 -6.70 12.69
CA VAL A 225 4.58 -5.82 11.62
C VAL A 225 5.36 -6.05 10.33
N ALA A 226 4.69 -5.93 9.18
CA ALA A 226 5.37 -5.92 7.89
C ALA A 226 5.83 -4.46 7.56
N PRO A 227 7.01 -4.25 6.97
CA PRO A 227 7.96 -5.27 6.47
C PRO A 227 8.96 -5.79 7.52
N ILE A 228 8.93 -5.35 8.78
CA ILE A 228 9.92 -5.69 9.82
C ILE A 228 10.07 -7.20 9.99
N ASN A 229 8.97 -7.93 10.09
CA ASN A 229 8.97 -9.39 10.22
C ASN A 229 9.73 -10.09 9.08
N LYS A 230 9.70 -9.53 7.88
CA LYS A 230 10.43 -10.05 6.71
C LYS A 230 11.93 -9.76 6.81
N TYR A 231 12.30 -8.58 7.29
CA TYR A 231 13.70 -8.25 7.54
C TYR A 231 14.30 -9.16 8.61
N LEU A 232 13.58 -9.37 9.71
CA LEU A 232 14.02 -10.24 10.81
C LEU A 232 14.13 -11.71 10.39
N SER A 233 13.28 -12.19 9.50
CA SER A 233 13.35 -13.56 8.95
C SER A 233 14.37 -13.73 7.82
N GLY A 234 14.99 -12.66 7.34
CA GLY A 234 15.88 -12.68 6.18
C GLY A 234 15.19 -12.92 4.82
N ASP A 235 13.85 -12.83 4.76
CA ASP A 235 13.05 -13.17 3.57
C ASP A 235 12.60 -11.92 2.78
N THR A 236 13.47 -10.94 2.64
CA THR A 236 13.10 -9.64 2.05
C THR A 236 13.03 -9.65 0.53
N ARG A 237 13.90 -10.40 -0.16
CA ARG A 237 13.94 -10.43 -1.63
C ARG A 237 12.77 -11.14 -2.28
N LYS A 238 12.21 -12.15 -1.65
CA LYS A 238 11.16 -13.00 -2.23
C LYS A 238 9.79 -12.33 -2.32
N ASN A 239 9.61 -11.18 -1.67
CA ASN A 239 8.31 -10.56 -1.43
C ASN A 239 8.22 -9.08 -1.79
N LEU A 240 8.94 -8.63 -2.82
CA LEU A 240 8.77 -7.26 -3.31
C LEU A 240 7.35 -7.06 -3.85
N THR A 241 6.56 -6.28 -3.15
CA THR A 241 5.15 -6.00 -3.50
C THR A 241 5.02 -5.50 -4.94
N CYS A 242 5.93 -4.63 -5.37
CA CYS A 242 5.96 -4.09 -6.74
C CYS A 242 6.07 -5.15 -7.85
N GLN A 243 6.56 -6.36 -7.56
CA GLN A 243 6.67 -7.42 -8.57
C GLN A 243 5.36 -8.09 -8.90
N ARG A 244 4.40 -8.01 -8.01
CA ARG A 244 3.13 -8.74 -8.08
C ARG A 244 1.93 -7.84 -8.27
N THR A 245 2.10 -6.52 -8.11
CA THR A 245 0.99 -5.57 -8.10
C THR A 245 0.75 -4.95 -9.46
N LYS A 246 -0.50 -4.86 -9.85
CA LYS A 246 -1.01 -4.05 -10.95
C LYS A 246 -2.10 -3.13 -10.43
N VAL A 247 -2.14 -1.92 -10.98
CA VAL A 247 -3.08 -0.88 -10.57
C VAL A 247 -3.92 -0.45 -11.75
N ILE A 248 -5.21 -0.33 -11.52
CA ILE A 248 -6.18 0.26 -12.45
C ILE A 248 -6.70 1.55 -11.79
N ALA A 249 -6.35 2.69 -12.36
CA ALA A 249 -6.75 4.01 -11.85
C ALA A 249 -8.24 4.32 -12.06
N ALA A 250 -8.71 5.41 -11.45
CA ALA A 250 -10.09 5.87 -11.61
C ALA A 250 -10.45 6.13 -13.08
N ASN A 251 -9.53 6.69 -13.87
CA ASN A 251 -9.67 6.92 -15.31
C ASN A 251 -9.48 5.67 -16.19
N GLY A 252 -9.22 4.49 -15.60
CA GLY A 252 -9.02 3.23 -16.33
C GLY A 252 -7.57 2.99 -16.80
N GLU A 253 -6.64 3.89 -16.54
CA GLU A 253 -5.22 3.69 -16.86
C GLU A 253 -4.64 2.54 -16.03
N ILE A 254 -3.77 1.71 -16.65
CA ILE A 254 -3.18 0.54 -16.00
C ILE A 254 -1.68 0.77 -15.81
N GLY A 255 -1.19 0.48 -14.60
CA GLY A 255 0.23 0.61 -14.25
C GLY A 255 0.69 -0.35 -13.17
N HIS A 256 1.87 -0.08 -12.64
CA HIS A 256 2.51 -0.91 -11.60
C HIS A 256 2.39 -0.31 -10.20
N CYS A 257 1.99 0.95 -10.07
CA CYS A 257 1.97 1.66 -8.81
C CYS A 257 0.89 2.74 -8.82
N ASN A 258 0.16 2.89 -7.72
CA ASN A 258 -0.86 3.93 -7.55
C ASN A 258 -0.33 5.36 -7.81
N LEU A 259 0.93 5.59 -7.47
CA LEU A 259 1.55 6.91 -7.58
C LEU A 259 2.00 7.25 -9.00
N LEU A 260 2.14 6.24 -9.87
CA LEU A 260 2.53 6.44 -11.27
C LEU A 260 1.33 6.54 -12.20
N VAL A 261 0.18 6.00 -11.80
CA VAL A 261 -1.01 5.88 -12.64
C VAL A 261 -2.03 6.93 -12.23
N GLY A 262 -2.38 7.81 -13.16
CA GLY A 262 -3.36 8.89 -12.93
C GLY A 262 -2.81 10.13 -12.23
N GLY A 263 -1.55 10.14 -11.78
CA GLY A 263 -0.94 11.24 -11.02
C GLY A 263 0.10 12.05 -11.76
N ASN A 264 0.78 12.93 -11.03
CA ASN A 264 1.80 13.86 -11.53
C ASN A 264 3.08 13.17 -12.09
N TYR A 265 3.25 11.87 -11.87
CA TYR A 265 4.40 11.07 -12.32
C TYR A 265 4.11 10.21 -13.53
N ARG A 266 3.08 10.54 -14.30
CA ARG A 266 2.64 9.81 -15.50
C ARG A 266 3.77 9.53 -16.50
N ALA A 267 4.77 10.40 -16.60
CA ALA A 267 5.95 10.19 -17.43
C ALA A 267 6.78 8.94 -17.00
N LEU A 268 6.74 8.56 -15.73
CA LEU A 268 7.43 7.39 -15.18
C LEU A 268 6.58 6.11 -15.28
N ALA A 269 5.27 6.23 -15.50
CA ALA A 269 4.38 5.07 -15.67
C ALA A 269 4.76 4.21 -16.89
N HIS A 270 5.48 4.77 -17.85
CA HIS A 270 5.96 4.08 -19.03
C HIS A 270 7.31 3.37 -18.86
N ASP A 271 8.05 3.66 -17.78
CA ASP A 271 9.24 2.89 -17.46
C ASP A 271 8.82 1.53 -16.89
N SER A 272 9.35 0.45 -17.47
CA SER A 272 9.11 -0.86 -16.91
C SER A 272 9.74 -0.92 -15.51
N ARG A 273 9.11 -1.71 -14.61
CA ARG A 273 9.64 -1.95 -13.28
C ARG A 273 11.11 -2.39 -13.32
N ASP A 274 11.47 -3.26 -14.27
CA ASP A 274 12.85 -3.76 -14.42
C ASP A 274 13.85 -2.62 -14.72
N LYS A 275 13.42 -1.59 -15.45
CA LYS A 275 14.24 -0.39 -15.67
C LYS A 275 14.40 0.44 -14.39
N MET A 276 13.32 0.60 -13.60
CA MET A 276 13.39 1.33 -12.33
C MET A 276 14.29 0.61 -11.32
N GLU A 277 14.17 -0.72 -11.24
CA GLU A 277 15.03 -1.55 -10.41
C GLU A 277 16.50 -1.47 -10.84
N ALA A 278 16.79 -1.54 -12.14
CA ALA A 278 18.14 -1.42 -12.65
C ALA A 278 18.76 -0.05 -12.32
N LYS A 279 17.99 1.03 -12.47
CA LYS A 279 18.44 2.39 -12.10
C LYS A 279 18.70 2.51 -10.59
N TRP A 280 17.87 1.88 -9.74
CA TRP A 280 18.11 1.84 -8.31
C TRP A 280 19.42 1.10 -7.98
N ILE A 281 19.60 -0.11 -8.53
CA ILE A 281 20.78 -0.95 -8.31
C ILE A 281 22.04 -0.23 -8.74
N GLU A 282 22.00 0.44 -9.88
CA GLU A 282 23.13 1.23 -10.40
C GLU A 282 23.39 2.48 -9.54
N GLY A 283 22.33 3.27 -9.24
CA GLY A 283 22.42 4.52 -8.49
C GLY A 283 22.97 4.34 -7.08
N PHE A 284 22.61 3.25 -6.39
CA PHE A 284 23.13 2.91 -5.05
C PHE A 284 24.31 1.95 -5.07
N ASN A 285 24.86 1.62 -6.25
CA ASN A 285 25.94 0.64 -6.39
C ASN A 285 25.68 -0.67 -5.60
N CYS A 286 24.43 -1.15 -5.66
CA CYS A 286 23.97 -2.27 -4.84
C CYS A 286 24.75 -3.57 -5.07
N LEU A 287 25.29 -3.77 -6.28
CA LEU A 287 26.10 -4.96 -6.59
C LEU A 287 27.37 -5.09 -5.77
N MET A 288 27.86 -3.98 -5.23
CA MET A 288 29.04 -3.94 -4.35
C MET A 288 28.66 -3.92 -2.86
N CYS A 289 27.38 -4.08 -2.53
CA CYS A 289 26.89 -4.05 -1.15
C CYS A 289 26.88 -5.45 -0.54
N ASP A 290 27.48 -5.61 0.65
CA ASP A 290 27.53 -6.88 1.38
C ASP A 290 26.12 -7.46 1.71
N TYR A 291 25.11 -6.59 1.70
CA TYR A 291 23.72 -6.96 2.01
C TYR A 291 22.85 -7.17 0.77
N PHE A 292 23.41 -7.03 -0.44
CA PHE A 292 22.63 -7.07 -1.68
C PHE A 292 21.82 -8.37 -1.83
N ASP A 293 22.38 -9.51 -1.43
CA ASP A 293 21.73 -10.81 -1.58
C ASP A 293 20.50 -11.01 -0.68
N ARG A 294 20.42 -10.29 0.41
CA ARG A 294 19.28 -10.34 1.36
C ARG A 294 18.49 -9.03 1.45
N CYS A 295 18.89 -8.01 0.71
CA CYS A 295 18.21 -6.71 0.71
C CYS A 295 16.95 -6.75 -0.15
N GLY A 296 15.83 -6.27 0.42
CA GLY A 296 14.55 -6.12 -0.28
C GLY A 296 14.48 -4.91 -1.21
N LEU A 297 15.50 -4.05 -1.19
CA LEU A 297 15.53 -2.71 -1.79
C LEU A 297 14.45 -1.79 -1.19
N GLY A 298 14.54 -0.51 -1.46
CA GLY A 298 13.54 0.49 -1.06
C GLY A 298 12.49 0.73 -2.15
N CYS A 299 11.75 1.81 -2.01
CA CYS A 299 10.82 2.24 -3.04
C CYS A 299 11.60 2.82 -4.23
N PHE A 300 11.48 2.22 -5.40
CA PHE A 300 12.21 2.66 -6.61
C PHE A 300 11.86 4.07 -7.08
N GLN A 301 10.78 4.64 -6.57
CA GLN A 301 10.38 6.01 -6.88
C GLN A 301 11.18 7.05 -6.14
N GLU A 302 11.77 6.72 -4.98
CA GLU A 302 12.56 7.69 -4.20
C GLU A 302 13.66 8.31 -5.05
N ASN A 303 14.35 7.51 -5.87
CA ASN A 303 15.40 7.99 -6.76
C ASN A 303 14.93 8.90 -7.89
N HIS A 304 13.65 8.76 -8.31
CA HIS A 304 13.09 9.56 -9.39
C HIS A 304 12.49 10.86 -8.92
N ILE A 305 11.96 10.85 -7.70
CA ILE A 305 11.22 11.97 -7.14
C ILE A 305 12.14 12.91 -6.35
N LEU A 306 13.16 12.34 -5.73
CA LEU A 306 14.13 13.05 -4.90
C LEU A 306 15.56 12.68 -5.32
N PRO A 307 15.99 13.06 -6.53
CA PRO A 307 17.32 12.72 -7.03
C PRO A 307 18.45 13.21 -6.11
N GLU A 308 18.18 14.24 -5.30
CA GLU A 308 19.13 14.79 -4.32
C GLU A 308 19.33 13.87 -3.10
N LYS A 309 18.40 12.95 -2.82
CA LYS A 309 18.54 11.94 -1.75
C LYS A 309 19.42 10.75 -2.13
N SER A 310 19.64 10.54 -3.42
CA SER A 310 20.35 9.37 -3.94
C SER A 310 21.87 9.56 -4.03
N THR A 311 22.51 10.04 -2.98
CA THR A 311 23.97 9.93 -2.90
C THR A 311 24.33 8.55 -2.37
N MET A 312 25.22 7.85 -3.10
CA MET A 312 25.71 6.49 -2.79
C MET A 312 26.30 6.30 -1.39
N GLU A 313 26.57 7.38 -0.67
CA GLU A 313 27.21 7.36 0.64
C GLU A 313 26.26 6.95 1.77
N HIS A 314 24.94 7.14 1.60
CA HIS A 314 23.96 6.92 2.65
C HIS A 314 22.76 6.10 2.16
N CYS A 315 22.90 4.77 2.16
CA CYS A 315 21.76 3.88 2.02
C CYS A 315 21.27 3.47 3.43
N TRP A 316 20.17 4.08 3.89
CA TRP A 316 19.59 3.79 5.20
C TRP A 316 19.26 2.30 5.40
N ILE A 317 18.90 1.57 4.32
CA ILE A 317 18.62 0.13 4.38
C ILE A 317 19.89 -0.66 4.69
N LYS A 318 21.05 -0.27 4.12
CA LYS A 318 22.35 -0.86 4.44
C LYS A 318 22.71 -0.63 5.93
N ASP A 319 22.46 0.56 6.45
CA ASP A 319 22.73 0.89 7.83
C ASP A 319 21.75 0.17 8.79
N TYR A 320 20.52 -0.06 8.37
CA TYR A 320 19.58 -0.89 9.10
C TYR A 320 20.05 -2.36 9.16
N TRP A 321 20.55 -2.94 8.06
CA TRP A 321 21.11 -4.29 8.06
C TRP A 321 22.34 -4.41 8.97
N LYS A 322 23.24 -3.43 8.95
CA LYS A 322 24.39 -3.40 9.89
C LYS A 322 23.94 -3.39 11.35
N TRP A 323 22.91 -2.60 11.64
CA TRP A 323 22.36 -2.55 12.99
C TRP A 323 21.72 -3.89 13.39
N LEU A 324 20.97 -4.54 12.50
CA LEU A 324 20.39 -5.86 12.75
C LEU A 324 21.48 -6.89 13.05
N ASP A 325 22.54 -6.95 12.26
CA ASP A 325 23.64 -7.88 12.47
C ASP A 325 24.37 -7.63 13.81
N GLY A 326 24.49 -6.37 14.23
CA GLY A 326 25.11 -6.03 15.51
C GLY A 326 24.21 -6.23 16.73
N THR A 327 22.89 -6.35 16.53
CA THR A 327 21.92 -6.44 17.63
C THR A 327 21.46 -7.89 17.87
N TYR A 328 21.38 -8.71 16.82
CA TYR A 328 20.80 -10.05 16.86
C TYR A 328 21.82 -11.17 16.60
N ASN A 329 23.10 -10.84 16.31
CA ASN A 329 24.24 -11.77 16.27
C ASN A 329 25.13 -11.60 17.49
#